data_2ab3396889bbd7717e8d253c1e6a6bbc
#
_entry.id   2ab3396889bbd7717e8d253c1e6a6bbc
#
_cell.length_a   1.000
_cell.length_b   1.000
_cell.length_c   1.000
_cell.angle_alpha   90.00
_cell.angle_beta   90.00
_cell.angle_gamma   90.00
#
_symmetry.space_group_name_H-M   'P 1'
#
loop_
_entity.id
_entity.type
_entity.pdbx_description
1 polymer ?
#
loop_
_entity_poly.entity_id
_entity_poly.type
_entity_poly.pdbx_seq_one_letter_code
_entity_poly.pdbx_strand_id
1 'polypeptide(L)'
;MSRTPVLEMRNIAKTFGNFHALKGVDLTVFPGEIHALMGENGAGKSTLMKILAGAYTATRGEILIDGQPFHIKGPKDALAAGITLIYQEMQLAPNLTVAENIFLGSELSRGGMVQRKEMATQAQAVIDRLSAHFKATDLVMKLTIAEQQQVEIARALHRNSRILVMDEPTAALSSRETHRLFELILRLRDEGMAIIYISHRMAEVYELSDRVSVLRDGQYVGSLTRDKLNASELVKMMVGRPLSDLFNKERDIPLGSPRLNVHHLTDGKKVQPCSLQVRSGEIVGLAGLVGAGRSELAQLIFGARKATGGMIEVDGEPVVIHSPRAAIENGIGFLTENRKEQGLFLELAAQENITMATLERDATFGMLNRKKAQSISDEAIALLNIRVPHSQVRAGGLSGGNQQKLLISRWVAIGPRILILDEPTRGVDVGAKSEIYRIMNQMAHKGVAILMISSELPEVVGMSDRVYVMQEGSIAGELHGRDISQENIMTLATGVNDSHHQAV
;
A
#
# COMPACT_ATOMS: atom_id res chain seq x y z
N MET A 1 -36.15 -9.53 11.64
CA MET A 1 -36.15 -8.28 12.42
C MET A 1 -35.17 -7.33 11.78
N SER A 2 -35.57 -6.13 11.36
CA SER A 2 -34.65 -5.13 10.82
C SER A 2 -33.70 -4.68 11.96
N ARG A 3 -32.40 -4.93 11.80
CA ARG A 3 -31.42 -4.41 12.77
C ARG A 3 -31.46 -2.87 12.72
N THR A 4 -31.60 -2.22 13.87
CA THR A 4 -31.50 -0.76 13.96
C THR A 4 -30.01 -0.35 13.76
N PRO A 5 -29.72 0.59 12.88
CA PRO A 5 -28.34 1.09 12.71
C PRO A 5 -27.87 1.78 14.00
N VAL A 6 -26.61 1.56 14.36
CA VAL A 6 -25.94 2.32 15.44
C VAL A 6 -25.51 3.70 14.97
N LEU A 7 -25.21 3.84 13.67
CA LEU A 7 -24.80 5.09 13.03
C LEU A 7 -25.48 5.24 11.68
N GLU A 8 -26.07 6.41 11.44
CA GLU A 8 -26.45 6.85 10.11
C GLU A 8 -25.90 8.27 9.86
N MET A 9 -25.18 8.43 8.77
CA MET A 9 -24.78 9.72 8.25
C MET A 9 -25.58 9.95 6.95
N ARG A 10 -26.40 11.00 6.89
CA ARG A 10 -27.30 11.25 5.78
C ARG A 10 -26.95 12.54 5.08
N ASN A 11 -26.72 12.45 3.77
CA ASN A 11 -26.45 13.58 2.87
C ASN A 11 -25.33 14.52 3.38
N ILE A 12 -24.27 13.94 3.94
CA ILE A 12 -23.14 14.69 4.52
C ILE A 12 -22.35 15.39 3.43
N ALA A 13 -22.32 16.71 3.50
CA ALA A 13 -21.50 17.55 2.61
C ALA A 13 -20.47 18.34 3.41
N LYS A 14 -19.30 18.56 2.81
CA LYS A 14 -18.23 19.41 3.38
C LYS A 14 -17.54 20.20 2.30
N THR A 15 -17.50 21.52 2.49
CA THR A 15 -16.81 22.46 1.60
C THR A 15 -15.72 23.18 2.37
N PHE A 16 -14.53 23.32 1.78
CA PHE A 16 -13.41 24.10 2.25
C PHE A 16 -13.11 25.20 1.21
N GLY A 17 -13.49 26.42 1.50
CA GLY A 17 -13.46 27.50 0.49
C GLY A 17 -14.28 27.11 -0.75
N ASN A 18 -13.63 27.03 -1.91
CA ASN A 18 -14.26 26.61 -3.17
C ASN A 18 -14.14 25.10 -3.45
N PHE A 19 -13.50 24.33 -2.55
CA PHE A 19 -13.30 22.90 -2.74
C PHE A 19 -14.38 22.10 -2.02
N HIS A 20 -15.15 21.31 -2.78
CA HIS A 20 -16.19 20.40 -2.28
C HIS A 20 -15.57 19.03 -1.96
N ALA A 21 -15.18 18.81 -0.71
CA ALA A 21 -14.58 17.56 -0.28
C ALA A 21 -15.59 16.42 -0.14
N LEU A 22 -16.84 16.75 0.25
CA LEU A 22 -17.98 15.80 0.29
C LEU A 22 -19.20 16.48 -0.33
N LYS A 23 -19.94 15.73 -1.14
CA LYS A 23 -21.04 16.23 -1.98
C LYS A 23 -22.40 15.60 -1.67
N GLY A 24 -22.61 15.18 -0.42
CA GLY A 24 -23.83 14.48 0.01
C GLY A 24 -23.59 12.97 0.11
N VAL A 25 -22.85 12.56 1.13
CA VAL A 25 -22.48 11.16 1.36
C VAL A 25 -23.39 10.56 2.39
N ASP A 26 -23.87 9.34 2.09
CA ASP A 26 -24.64 8.51 3.01
C ASP A 26 -23.76 7.35 3.53
N LEU A 27 -23.84 7.06 4.83
CA LEU A 27 -23.17 5.93 5.46
C LEU A 27 -24.04 5.39 6.58
N THR A 28 -24.29 4.08 6.57
CA THR A 28 -25.07 3.39 7.61
C THR A 28 -24.25 2.24 8.16
N VAL A 29 -24.14 2.13 9.49
CA VAL A 29 -23.36 1.08 10.16
C VAL A 29 -24.21 0.42 11.23
N PHE A 30 -24.12 -0.91 11.37
CA PHE A 30 -24.86 -1.70 12.32
C PHE A 30 -23.99 -2.18 13.50
N PRO A 31 -24.59 -2.46 14.67
CA PRO A 31 -23.84 -3.08 15.77
C PRO A 31 -23.29 -4.44 15.38
N GLY A 32 -22.03 -4.73 15.78
CA GLY A 32 -21.36 -5.98 15.43
C GLY A 32 -21.12 -6.16 13.93
N GLU A 33 -20.86 -5.06 13.22
CA GLU A 33 -20.53 -5.04 11.79
C GLU A 33 -19.13 -4.46 11.59
N ILE A 34 -18.34 -5.08 10.73
CA ILE A 34 -17.17 -4.45 10.15
C ILE A 34 -17.58 -3.86 8.79
N HIS A 35 -17.73 -2.54 8.76
CA HIS A 35 -18.08 -1.79 7.57
C HIS A 35 -16.83 -1.17 6.95
N ALA A 36 -16.37 -1.70 5.83
CA ALA A 36 -15.25 -1.10 5.12
C ALA A 36 -15.66 0.17 4.36
N LEU A 37 -14.83 1.20 4.41
CA LEU A 37 -14.97 2.41 3.62
C LEU A 37 -13.81 2.51 2.64
N MET A 38 -14.08 2.28 1.36
CA MET A 38 -13.10 2.29 0.28
C MET A 38 -13.22 3.52 -0.62
N GLY A 39 -12.22 3.75 -1.42
CA GLY A 39 -12.14 4.83 -2.42
C GLY A 39 -10.70 5.28 -2.63
N GLU A 40 -10.45 6.01 -3.70
CA GLU A 40 -9.12 6.56 -4.00
C GLU A 40 -8.68 7.62 -2.98
N ASN A 41 -7.40 7.99 -3.03
CA ASN A 41 -6.89 9.12 -2.25
C ASN A 41 -7.59 10.41 -2.71
N GLY A 42 -8.10 11.18 -1.75
CA GLY A 42 -8.91 12.36 -2.06
C GLY A 42 -10.41 12.08 -2.27
N ALA A 43 -10.87 10.83 -2.22
CA ALA A 43 -12.30 10.50 -2.36
C ALA A 43 -13.20 11.00 -1.22
N GLY A 44 -12.60 11.55 -0.14
CA GLY A 44 -13.35 12.14 0.99
C GLY A 44 -13.44 11.26 2.23
N LYS A 45 -12.88 10.03 2.23
CA LYS A 45 -12.95 9.08 3.35
C LYS A 45 -12.55 9.69 4.69
N SER A 46 -11.30 10.18 4.79
CA SER A 46 -10.79 10.78 6.03
C SER A 46 -11.54 12.07 6.41
N THR A 47 -12.07 12.82 5.43
CA THR A 47 -12.93 13.98 5.73
C THR A 47 -14.24 13.56 6.37
N LEU A 48 -14.88 12.51 5.86
CA LEU A 48 -16.13 11.96 6.43
C LEU A 48 -15.88 11.48 7.87
N MET A 49 -14.79 10.77 8.12
CA MET A 49 -14.44 10.27 9.45
C MET A 49 -14.04 11.39 10.41
N LYS A 50 -13.36 12.43 9.94
CA LYS A 50 -13.06 13.63 10.76
C LYS A 50 -14.33 14.40 11.15
N ILE A 51 -15.37 14.37 10.33
CA ILE A 51 -16.70 14.90 10.71
C ILE A 51 -17.32 14.03 11.80
N LEU A 52 -17.30 12.70 11.64
CA LEU A 52 -17.81 11.77 12.63
C LEU A 52 -17.07 11.86 13.96
N ALA A 53 -15.75 12.08 13.94
CA ALA A 53 -14.92 12.28 15.13
C ALA A 53 -15.01 13.71 15.73
N GLY A 54 -15.78 14.62 15.11
CA GLY A 54 -15.94 15.98 15.59
C GLY A 54 -14.74 16.91 15.34
N ALA A 55 -13.75 16.48 14.54
CA ALA A 55 -12.61 17.33 14.14
C ALA A 55 -13.04 18.37 13.09
N TYR A 56 -14.06 18.05 12.29
CA TYR A 56 -14.70 18.98 11.35
C TYR A 56 -16.21 18.99 11.57
N THR A 57 -16.87 20.12 11.28
CA THR A 57 -18.33 20.19 11.20
C THR A 57 -18.78 19.97 9.76
N ALA A 58 -19.85 19.23 9.54
CA ALA A 58 -20.47 19.12 8.22
C ALA A 58 -21.00 20.51 7.78
N THR A 59 -20.92 20.78 6.48
CA THR A 59 -21.57 21.97 5.89
C THR A 59 -23.08 21.75 5.73
N ARG A 60 -23.48 20.47 5.48
CA ARG A 60 -24.86 20.03 5.31
C ARG A 60 -24.96 18.55 5.65
N GLY A 61 -26.16 18.10 5.96
CA GLY A 61 -26.48 16.72 6.31
C GLY A 61 -26.73 16.54 7.80
N GLU A 62 -27.10 15.34 8.19
CA GLU A 62 -27.39 14.97 9.58
C GLU A 62 -26.71 13.66 9.98
N ILE A 63 -26.43 13.53 11.26
CA ILE A 63 -25.89 12.30 11.86
C ILE A 63 -26.91 11.79 12.86
N LEU A 64 -27.25 10.50 12.77
CA LEU A 64 -28.11 9.84 13.73
C LEU A 64 -27.31 8.74 14.44
N ILE A 65 -27.48 8.67 15.76
CA ILE A 65 -26.98 7.60 16.63
C ILE A 65 -28.18 6.88 17.21
N ASP A 66 -28.24 5.54 17.03
CA ASP A 66 -29.42 4.73 17.43
C ASP A 66 -30.75 5.29 16.88
N GLY A 67 -30.74 5.82 15.67
CA GLY A 67 -31.89 6.43 15.01
C GLY A 67 -32.30 7.81 15.52
N GLN A 68 -31.57 8.41 16.47
CA GLN A 68 -31.84 9.74 17.00
C GLN A 68 -30.85 10.78 16.41
N PRO A 69 -31.33 11.93 15.97
CA PRO A 69 -30.45 13.01 15.51
C PRO A 69 -29.43 13.42 16.57
N PHE A 70 -28.14 13.44 16.19
CA PHE A 70 -27.05 13.78 17.10
C PHE A 70 -26.15 14.85 16.48
N HIS A 71 -25.91 15.94 17.20
CA HIS A 71 -25.11 17.06 16.75
C HIS A 71 -23.70 16.98 17.34
N ILE A 72 -22.72 16.62 16.53
CA ILE A 72 -21.31 16.62 16.89
C ILE A 72 -20.71 18.01 16.65
N LYS A 73 -20.48 18.76 17.73
CA LYS A 73 -19.85 20.09 17.69
C LYS A 73 -18.33 20.03 17.88
N GLY A 74 -17.84 18.94 18.45
CA GLY A 74 -16.42 18.74 18.72
C GLY A 74 -16.09 17.31 19.12
N PRO A 75 -14.78 16.99 19.29
CA PRO A 75 -14.34 15.64 19.65
C PRO A 75 -14.93 15.10 20.95
N LYS A 76 -15.24 15.96 21.92
CA LYS A 76 -15.87 15.56 23.18
C LYS A 76 -17.27 14.97 22.97
N ASP A 77 -18.04 15.54 22.04
CA ASP A 77 -19.39 15.05 21.73
C ASP A 77 -19.32 13.68 21.04
N ALA A 78 -18.38 13.50 20.11
CA ALA A 78 -18.13 12.21 19.46
C ALA A 78 -17.75 11.13 20.48
N LEU A 79 -16.84 11.44 21.41
CA LEU A 79 -16.47 10.51 22.48
C LEU A 79 -17.65 10.20 23.42
N ALA A 80 -18.49 11.18 23.76
CA ALA A 80 -19.68 10.98 24.59
C ALA A 80 -20.72 10.09 23.88
N ALA A 81 -20.78 10.12 22.54
CA ALA A 81 -21.58 9.22 21.72
C ALA A 81 -20.96 7.81 21.56
N GLY A 82 -19.80 7.54 22.17
CA GLY A 82 -19.08 6.28 22.06
C GLY A 82 -18.36 6.08 20.72
N ILE A 83 -17.97 7.17 20.05
CA ILE A 83 -17.25 7.14 18.78
C ILE A 83 -15.76 7.42 19.04
N THR A 84 -14.88 6.51 18.62
CA THR A 84 -13.42 6.71 18.69
C THR A 84 -12.83 6.50 17.31
N LEU A 85 -11.95 7.43 16.90
CA LEU A 85 -11.18 7.36 15.66
C LEU A 85 -9.70 7.08 15.99
N ILE A 86 -9.19 6.00 15.42
CA ILE A 86 -7.76 5.69 15.34
C ILE A 86 -7.26 6.24 14.00
N TYR A 87 -6.35 7.19 14.07
CA TYR A 87 -5.79 7.86 12.89
C TYR A 87 -4.69 7.02 12.23
N GLN A 88 -4.43 7.27 10.96
CA GLN A 88 -3.32 6.67 10.21
C GLN A 88 -1.95 6.96 10.86
N GLU A 89 -1.76 8.18 11.35
CA GLU A 89 -0.60 8.55 12.18
C GLU A 89 -0.99 8.45 13.67
N MET A 90 -0.23 7.69 14.44
CA MET A 90 -0.54 7.42 15.84
C MET A 90 -0.55 8.69 16.69
N GLN A 91 -1.59 8.84 17.48
CA GLN A 91 -1.81 9.99 18.37
C GLN A 91 -1.45 9.63 19.82
N LEU A 92 -0.23 9.10 20.02
CA LEU A 92 0.29 8.72 21.31
C LEU A 92 1.40 9.69 21.78
N ALA A 93 1.45 9.93 23.07
CA ALA A 93 2.53 10.69 23.69
C ALA A 93 3.71 9.74 24.03
N PRO A 94 4.83 9.77 23.28
CA PRO A 94 5.88 8.75 23.39
C PRO A 94 6.58 8.75 24.75
N ASN A 95 6.63 9.90 25.43
CA ASN A 95 7.27 10.08 26.73
C ASN A 95 6.40 9.71 27.94
N LEU A 96 5.14 9.35 27.69
CA LEU A 96 4.21 8.90 28.72
C LEU A 96 4.13 7.37 28.75
N THR A 97 3.70 6.83 29.89
CA THR A 97 3.42 5.41 30.05
C THR A 97 2.17 5.01 29.25
N VAL A 98 2.00 3.71 29.02
CA VAL A 98 0.79 3.14 28.40
C VAL A 98 -0.46 3.57 29.18
N ALA A 99 -0.46 3.45 30.53
CA ALA A 99 -1.57 3.89 31.36
C ALA A 99 -1.91 5.36 31.18
N GLU A 100 -0.90 6.24 31.19
CA GLU A 100 -1.09 7.68 30.98
C GLU A 100 -1.63 7.99 29.58
N ASN A 101 -1.22 7.24 28.54
CA ASN A 101 -1.79 7.38 27.19
C ASN A 101 -3.24 6.89 27.12
N ILE A 102 -3.60 5.78 27.76
CA ILE A 102 -4.98 5.27 27.77
C ILE A 102 -5.92 6.28 28.44
N PHE A 103 -5.49 6.86 29.54
CA PHE A 103 -6.29 7.82 30.33
C PHE A 103 -6.15 9.27 29.86
N LEU A 104 -5.35 9.56 28.85
CA LEU A 104 -5.09 10.94 28.41
C LEU A 104 -6.40 11.69 28.11
N GLY A 105 -6.64 12.78 28.87
CA GLY A 105 -7.88 13.56 28.80
C GLY A 105 -9.07 12.98 29.58
N SER A 106 -8.85 11.89 30.34
CA SER A 106 -9.85 11.25 31.23
C SER A 106 -9.17 10.75 32.51
N GLU A 107 -8.16 11.49 32.98
CA GLU A 107 -7.36 11.12 34.15
C GLU A 107 -8.22 10.98 35.42
N LEU A 108 -7.99 9.90 36.16
CA LEU A 108 -8.62 9.72 37.46
C LEU A 108 -7.95 10.66 38.47
N SER A 109 -8.72 11.51 39.11
CA SER A 109 -8.22 12.43 40.11
C SER A 109 -9.06 12.41 41.40
N ARG A 110 -8.39 12.57 42.54
CA ARG A 110 -9.04 12.72 43.85
C ARG A 110 -8.35 13.84 44.61
N GLY A 111 -9.12 14.84 45.03
CA GLY A 111 -8.59 16.01 45.73
C GLY A 111 -7.54 16.80 44.91
N GLY A 112 -7.68 16.85 43.57
CA GLY A 112 -6.75 17.53 42.67
C GLY A 112 -5.48 16.74 42.34
N MET A 113 -5.30 15.53 42.88
CA MET A 113 -4.14 14.67 42.60
C MET A 113 -4.52 13.51 41.70
N VAL A 114 -3.71 13.26 40.65
CA VAL A 114 -3.89 12.16 39.72
C VAL A 114 -3.63 10.82 40.41
N GLN A 115 -4.56 9.88 40.24
CA GLN A 115 -4.52 8.54 40.83
C GLN A 115 -3.74 7.56 39.96
N ARG A 116 -2.43 7.74 39.79
CA ARG A 116 -1.61 6.97 38.85
C ARG A 116 -1.65 5.45 39.06
N LYS A 117 -1.71 4.98 40.33
CA LYS A 117 -1.80 3.55 40.65
C LYS A 117 -3.12 2.95 40.15
N GLU A 118 -4.22 3.64 40.42
CA GLU A 118 -5.55 3.21 39.98
C GLU A 118 -5.64 3.17 38.45
N MET A 119 -5.15 4.23 37.78
CA MET A 119 -5.07 4.27 36.32
C MET A 119 -4.24 3.10 35.76
N ALA A 120 -3.09 2.79 36.37
CA ALA A 120 -2.26 1.65 35.94
C ALA A 120 -2.98 0.30 36.12
N THR A 121 -3.74 0.12 37.21
CA THR A 121 -4.51 -1.11 37.46
C THR A 121 -5.62 -1.27 36.43
N GLN A 122 -6.40 -0.23 36.17
CA GLN A 122 -7.49 -0.27 35.21
C GLN A 122 -6.95 -0.41 33.76
N ALA A 123 -5.86 0.26 33.40
CA ALA A 123 -5.20 0.12 32.13
C ALA A 123 -4.71 -1.32 31.91
N GLN A 124 -4.12 -1.94 32.95
CA GLN A 124 -3.64 -3.32 32.84
C GLN A 124 -4.80 -4.30 32.54
N ALA A 125 -5.95 -4.12 33.18
CA ALA A 125 -7.12 -4.97 32.89
C ALA A 125 -7.55 -4.88 31.40
N VAL A 126 -7.48 -3.69 30.79
CA VAL A 126 -7.77 -3.53 29.35
C VAL A 126 -6.69 -4.16 28.49
N ILE A 127 -5.41 -4.02 28.86
CA ILE A 127 -4.26 -4.62 28.16
C ILE A 127 -4.37 -6.15 28.19
N ASP A 128 -4.72 -6.73 29.34
CA ASP A 128 -4.91 -8.18 29.51
C ASP A 128 -6.06 -8.69 28.64
N ARG A 129 -7.17 -7.94 28.54
CA ARG A 129 -8.28 -8.24 27.64
C ARG A 129 -7.85 -8.28 26.16
N LEU A 130 -6.88 -7.43 25.77
CA LEU A 130 -6.31 -7.43 24.44
C LEU A 130 -5.28 -8.54 24.21
N SER A 131 -4.91 -9.29 25.24
CA SER A 131 -3.82 -10.29 25.22
C SER A 131 -2.49 -9.69 24.74
N ALA A 132 -2.24 -8.41 25.09
CA ALA A 132 -1.02 -7.72 24.74
C ALA A 132 0.13 -8.08 25.70
N HIS A 133 1.37 -7.98 25.22
CA HIS A 133 2.54 -8.43 25.98
C HIS A 133 3.26 -7.32 26.76
N PHE A 134 2.87 -6.05 26.58
CA PHE A 134 3.41 -4.92 27.30
C PHE A 134 2.63 -4.63 28.58
N LYS A 135 3.22 -3.83 29.48
CA LYS A 135 2.62 -3.48 30.77
C LYS A 135 2.10 -2.04 30.75
N ALA A 136 1.12 -1.78 31.60
CA ALA A 136 0.57 -0.43 31.80
C ALA A 136 1.62 0.62 32.19
N THR A 137 2.72 0.21 32.81
CA THR A 137 3.85 1.06 33.24
C THR A 137 4.91 1.29 32.18
N ASP A 138 4.86 0.59 31.05
CA ASP A 138 5.87 0.73 29.99
C ASP A 138 5.72 2.07 29.28
N LEU A 139 6.86 2.64 28.86
CA LEU A 139 6.87 3.88 28.07
C LEU A 139 6.51 3.56 26.62
N VAL A 140 5.60 4.34 26.05
CA VAL A 140 5.10 4.13 24.67
C VAL A 140 6.23 4.18 23.65
N MET A 141 7.26 5.02 23.83
CA MET A 141 8.42 5.11 22.94
C MET A 141 9.24 3.82 22.83
N LYS A 142 9.09 2.87 23.76
CA LYS A 142 9.80 1.57 23.75
C LYS A 142 8.99 0.48 23.05
N LEU A 143 7.75 0.73 22.74
CA LEU A 143 6.86 -0.21 22.10
C LEU A 143 7.09 -0.24 20.58
N THR A 144 6.90 -1.42 20.00
CA THR A 144 6.82 -1.58 18.54
C THR A 144 5.58 -0.86 17.98
N ILE A 145 5.56 -0.60 16.68
CA ILE A 145 4.42 0.05 16.01
C ILE A 145 3.12 -0.74 16.24
N ALA A 146 3.19 -2.08 16.17
CA ALA A 146 2.04 -2.95 16.42
C ALA A 146 1.52 -2.83 17.86
N GLU A 147 2.41 -2.77 18.85
CA GLU A 147 2.03 -2.58 20.25
C GLU A 147 1.46 -1.18 20.49
N GLN A 148 2.02 -0.14 19.87
CA GLN A 148 1.44 1.21 19.93
C GLN A 148 0.02 1.25 19.36
N GLN A 149 -0.24 0.53 18.26
CA GLN A 149 -1.59 0.36 17.72
C GLN A 149 -2.54 -0.27 18.75
N GLN A 150 -2.08 -1.30 19.46
CA GLN A 150 -2.86 -1.92 20.53
C GLN A 150 -3.14 -0.95 21.69
N VAL A 151 -2.23 -0.02 22.00
CA VAL A 151 -2.48 1.03 23.01
C VAL A 151 -3.61 1.96 22.57
N GLU A 152 -3.70 2.33 21.29
CA GLU A 152 -4.80 3.15 20.77
C GLU A 152 -6.15 2.40 20.86
N ILE A 153 -6.16 1.09 20.55
CA ILE A 153 -7.35 0.25 20.73
C ILE A 153 -7.71 0.14 22.21
N ALA A 154 -6.70 -0.06 23.10
CA ALA A 154 -6.93 -0.09 24.55
C ALA A 154 -7.57 1.21 25.05
N ARG A 155 -7.13 2.36 24.54
CA ARG A 155 -7.72 3.67 24.86
C ARG A 155 -9.19 3.74 24.42
N ALA A 156 -9.53 3.22 23.23
CA ALA A 156 -10.90 3.17 22.76
C ALA A 156 -11.79 2.26 23.63
N LEU A 157 -11.29 1.09 24.04
CA LEU A 157 -12.00 0.16 24.92
C LEU A 157 -12.20 0.75 26.32
N HIS A 158 -11.18 1.41 26.88
CA HIS A 158 -11.31 2.10 28.17
C HIS A 158 -12.42 3.16 28.16
N ARG A 159 -12.59 3.84 27.03
CA ARG A 159 -13.66 4.84 26.84
C ARG A 159 -15.03 4.25 26.53
N ASN A 160 -15.19 2.92 26.58
CA ASN A 160 -16.42 2.21 26.25
C ASN A 160 -16.97 2.57 24.86
N SER A 161 -16.07 2.66 23.88
CA SER A 161 -16.44 2.99 22.51
C SER A 161 -17.36 1.91 21.92
N ARG A 162 -18.44 2.35 21.29
CA ARG A 162 -19.41 1.51 20.58
C ARG A 162 -19.13 1.47 19.08
N ILE A 163 -18.53 2.54 18.57
CA ILE A 163 -18.16 2.73 17.17
C ILE A 163 -16.67 3.01 17.14
N LEU A 164 -15.90 2.11 16.53
CA LEU A 164 -14.47 2.24 16.36
C LEU A 164 -14.16 2.49 14.88
N VAL A 165 -13.55 3.63 14.59
CA VAL A 165 -13.05 3.96 13.24
C VAL A 165 -11.56 3.71 13.20
N MET A 166 -11.08 2.97 12.19
CA MET A 166 -9.67 2.69 11.95
C MET A 166 -9.28 3.21 10.56
N ASP A 167 -8.39 4.18 10.51
CA ASP A 167 -7.92 4.79 9.24
C ASP A 167 -6.57 4.18 8.86
N GLU A 168 -6.56 3.25 7.88
CA GLU A 168 -5.40 2.51 7.35
C GLU A 168 -4.50 1.88 8.44
N PRO A 169 -5.05 1.08 9.37
CA PRO A 169 -4.31 0.65 10.56
C PRO A 169 -3.14 -0.31 10.27
N THR A 170 -3.06 -0.87 9.08
CA THR A 170 -2.02 -1.84 8.66
C THR A 170 -0.87 -1.23 7.88
N ALA A 171 -0.88 0.10 7.65
CA ALA A 171 0.07 0.75 6.74
C ALA A 171 1.54 0.54 7.10
N ALA A 172 1.85 0.39 8.40
CA ALA A 172 3.20 0.23 8.93
C ALA A 172 3.46 -1.15 9.58
N LEU A 173 2.53 -2.11 9.43
CA LEU A 173 2.60 -3.44 10.04
C LEU A 173 3.18 -4.49 9.09
N SER A 174 3.91 -5.44 9.64
CA SER A 174 4.28 -6.69 8.94
C SER A 174 3.05 -7.60 8.76
N SER A 175 3.13 -8.57 7.84
CA SER A 175 2.03 -9.51 7.57
C SER A 175 1.59 -10.27 8.84
N ARG A 176 2.53 -10.67 9.71
CA ARG A 176 2.22 -11.36 10.97
C ARG A 176 1.50 -10.46 11.97
N GLU A 177 1.89 -9.19 12.05
CA GLU A 177 1.25 -8.20 12.92
C GLU A 177 -0.13 -7.83 12.39
N THR A 178 -0.29 -7.71 11.07
CA THR A 178 -1.58 -7.50 10.41
C THR A 178 -2.57 -8.62 10.75
N HIS A 179 -2.15 -9.88 10.66
CA HIS A 179 -3.01 -11.01 10.99
C HIS A 179 -3.49 -10.99 12.46
N ARG A 180 -2.59 -10.69 13.40
CA ARG A 180 -2.96 -10.52 14.82
C ARG A 180 -3.94 -9.36 15.04
N LEU A 181 -3.75 -8.25 14.32
CA LEU A 181 -4.70 -7.14 14.37
C LEU A 181 -6.08 -7.56 13.84
N PHE A 182 -6.14 -8.36 12.79
CA PHE A 182 -7.39 -8.88 12.23
C PHE A 182 -8.12 -9.79 13.20
N GLU A 183 -7.43 -10.71 13.87
CA GLU A 183 -8.00 -11.54 14.93
C GLU A 183 -8.61 -10.69 16.04
N LEU A 184 -7.93 -9.60 16.43
CA LEU A 184 -8.43 -8.67 17.42
C LEU A 184 -9.68 -7.93 16.94
N ILE A 185 -9.67 -7.42 15.71
CA ILE A 185 -10.82 -6.71 15.10
C ILE A 185 -12.05 -7.61 15.03
N LEU A 186 -11.87 -8.87 14.57
CA LEU A 186 -12.95 -9.85 14.50
C LEU A 186 -13.55 -10.14 15.88
N ARG A 187 -12.72 -10.31 16.90
CA ARG A 187 -13.16 -10.49 18.28
C ARG A 187 -13.97 -9.30 18.80
N LEU A 188 -13.51 -8.07 18.56
CA LEU A 188 -14.23 -6.86 18.97
C LEU A 188 -15.58 -6.71 18.26
N ARG A 189 -15.67 -7.06 16.98
CA ARG A 189 -16.93 -7.15 16.24
C ARG A 189 -17.89 -8.15 16.89
N ASP A 190 -17.40 -9.34 17.22
CA ASP A 190 -18.21 -10.42 17.81
C ASP A 190 -18.69 -10.04 19.21
N GLU A 191 -17.97 -9.17 19.93
CA GLU A 191 -18.41 -8.53 21.18
C GLU A 191 -19.47 -7.43 20.95
N GLY A 192 -19.88 -7.16 19.69
CA GLY A 192 -20.93 -6.22 19.34
C GLY A 192 -20.46 -4.81 18.95
N MET A 193 -19.16 -4.57 18.90
CA MET A 193 -18.60 -3.29 18.48
C MET A 193 -18.86 -3.06 16.98
N ALA A 194 -19.32 -1.87 16.61
CA ALA A 194 -19.40 -1.43 15.23
C ALA A 194 -18.04 -0.89 14.79
N ILE A 195 -17.49 -1.42 13.71
CA ILE A 195 -16.14 -1.06 13.24
C ILE A 195 -16.23 -0.47 11.83
N ILE A 196 -15.72 0.75 11.65
CA ILE A 196 -15.54 1.37 10.33
C ILE A 196 -14.07 1.21 9.98
N TYR A 197 -13.78 0.39 8.97
CA TYR A 197 -12.43 0.03 8.55
C TYR A 197 -12.10 0.72 7.24
N ILE A 198 -11.17 1.67 7.27
CA ILE A 198 -10.72 2.37 6.08
C ILE A 198 -9.45 1.69 5.58
N SER A 199 -9.50 1.19 4.35
CA SER A 199 -8.34 0.64 3.65
C SER A 199 -8.48 0.87 2.15
N HIS A 200 -7.35 0.94 1.47
CA HIS A 200 -7.27 0.87 0.01
C HIS A 200 -6.80 -0.52 -0.47
N ARG A 201 -6.50 -1.44 0.47
CA ARG A 201 -6.03 -2.81 0.19
C ARG A 201 -7.22 -3.76 0.12
N MET A 202 -7.48 -4.28 -1.09
CA MET A 202 -8.62 -5.18 -1.30
C MET A 202 -8.54 -6.46 -0.47
N ALA A 203 -7.35 -7.06 -0.32
CA ALA A 203 -7.15 -8.27 0.48
C ALA A 203 -7.68 -8.13 1.91
N GLU A 204 -7.38 -6.99 2.57
CA GLU A 204 -7.85 -6.69 3.92
C GLU A 204 -9.37 -6.60 4.00
N VAL A 205 -9.97 -5.96 2.99
CA VAL A 205 -11.42 -5.79 2.90
C VAL A 205 -12.12 -7.12 2.68
N TYR A 206 -11.57 -8.01 1.84
CA TYR A 206 -12.10 -9.37 1.64
C TYR A 206 -12.04 -10.21 2.92
N GLU A 207 -10.97 -10.06 3.69
CA GLU A 207 -10.78 -10.85 4.91
C GLU A 207 -11.70 -10.40 6.05
N LEU A 208 -11.84 -9.08 6.24
CA LEU A 208 -12.49 -8.51 7.41
C LEU A 208 -13.96 -8.14 7.22
N SER A 209 -14.35 -7.60 6.04
CA SER A 209 -15.56 -6.80 5.95
C SER A 209 -16.84 -7.63 5.79
N ASP A 210 -17.88 -7.23 6.51
CA ASP A 210 -19.24 -7.72 6.31
C ASP A 210 -19.93 -6.95 5.16
N ARG A 211 -19.59 -5.65 5.04
CA ARG A 211 -20.09 -4.76 4.00
C ARG A 211 -19.04 -3.71 3.63
N VAL A 212 -19.07 -3.26 2.39
CA VAL A 212 -18.15 -2.24 1.87
C VAL A 212 -18.95 -1.11 1.26
N SER A 213 -18.66 0.12 1.63
CA SER A 213 -19.11 1.32 0.91
C SER A 213 -17.96 1.96 0.15
N VAL A 214 -18.25 2.46 -1.05
CA VAL A 214 -17.25 3.09 -1.91
C VAL A 214 -17.55 4.57 -2.07
N LEU A 215 -16.53 5.40 -1.81
CA LEU A 215 -16.54 6.83 -2.13
C LEU A 215 -15.67 7.11 -3.36
N ARG A 216 -16.13 8.02 -4.21
CA ARG A 216 -15.38 8.55 -5.35
C ARG A 216 -15.71 10.03 -5.55
N ASP A 217 -14.68 10.87 -5.65
CA ASP A 217 -14.79 12.33 -5.89
C ASP A 217 -15.73 13.06 -4.92
N GLY A 218 -15.72 12.63 -3.65
CA GLY A 218 -16.57 13.18 -2.59
C GLY A 218 -18.02 12.72 -2.62
N GLN A 219 -18.36 11.69 -3.40
CA GLN A 219 -19.70 11.11 -3.52
C GLN A 219 -19.74 9.65 -3.09
N TYR A 220 -20.88 9.22 -2.56
CA TYR A 220 -21.18 7.81 -2.34
C TYR A 220 -21.54 7.16 -3.68
N VAL A 221 -20.82 6.09 -4.03
CA VAL A 221 -21.05 5.35 -5.28
C VAL A 221 -21.99 4.17 -5.07
N GLY A 222 -21.88 3.50 -3.94
CA GLY A 222 -22.69 2.32 -3.61
C GLY A 222 -22.07 1.50 -2.50
N SER A 223 -22.75 0.39 -2.13
CA SER A 223 -22.21 -0.59 -1.19
C SER A 223 -22.43 -2.02 -1.66
N LEU A 224 -21.51 -2.91 -1.25
CA LEU A 224 -21.54 -4.34 -1.51
C LEU A 224 -21.54 -5.09 -0.17
N THR A 225 -22.37 -6.11 -0.05
CA THR A 225 -22.35 -7.08 1.05
C THR A 225 -21.29 -8.16 0.78
N ARG A 226 -20.83 -8.85 1.81
CA ARG A 226 -19.77 -9.86 1.74
C ARG A 226 -19.99 -10.91 0.63
N ASP A 227 -21.23 -11.36 0.46
CA ASP A 227 -21.64 -12.32 -0.57
C ASP A 227 -21.52 -11.81 -2.00
N LYS A 228 -21.53 -10.48 -2.21
CA LYS A 228 -21.43 -9.79 -3.50
C LYS A 228 -20.05 -9.17 -3.76
N LEU A 229 -19.14 -9.31 -2.81
CA LEU A 229 -17.80 -8.73 -2.94
C LEU A 229 -17.05 -9.43 -4.07
N ASN A 230 -16.65 -8.66 -5.08
CA ASN A 230 -15.69 -9.08 -6.09
C ASN A 230 -14.78 -7.93 -6.51
N ALA A 231 -13.53 -8.26 -6.90
CA ALA A 231 -12.50 -7.28 -7.20
C ALA A 231 -12.87 -6.37 -8.37
N SER A 232 -13.46 -6.93 -9.40
CA SER A 232 -13.81 -6.18 -10.61
C SER A 232 -14.87 -5.12 -10.34
N GLU A 233 -15.90 -5.45 -9.56
CA GLU A 233 -16.96 -4.51 -9.20
C GLU A 233 -16.44 -3.42 -8.25
N LEU A 234 -15.65 -3.77 -7.22
CA LEU A 234 -15.04 -2.80 -6.32
C LEU A 234 -14.16 -1.80 -7.07
N VAL A 235 -13.27 -2.28 -7.94
CA VAL A 235 -12.43 -1.40 -8.77
C VAL A 235 -13.27 -0.50 -9.65
N LYS A 236 -14.28 -1.05 -10.32
CA LYS A 236 -15.21 -0.28 -11.15
C LYS A 236 -15.92 0.82 -10.36
N MET A 237 -16.35 0.53 -9.12
CA MET A 237 -16.94 1.53 -8.25
C MET A 237 -15.94 2.60 -7.83
N MET A 238 -14.71 2.22 -7.48
CA MET A 238 -13.66 3.15 -7.02
C MET A 238 -13.14 4.05 -8.13
N VAL A 239 -12.89 3.51 -9.33
CA VAL A 239 -12.22 4.19 -10.45
C VAL A 239 -13.22 4.68 -11.50
N GLY A 240 -14.39 4.06 -11.59
CA GLY A 240 -15.43 4.38 -12.58
C GLY A 240 -15.27 3.65 -13.92
N ARG A 241 -14.31 2.73 -14.05
CA ARG A 241 -14.05 1.92 -15.24
C ARG A 241 -13.67 0.48 -14.86
N PRO A 242 -13.87 -0.51 -15.74
CA PRO A 242 -13.53 -1.90 -15.49
C PRO A 242 -12.06 -2.13 -15.18
N LEU A 243 -11.74 -3.19 -14.45
CA LEU A 243 -10.36 -3.57 -14.10
C LEU A 243 -9.51 -3.87 -15.35
N SER A 244 -10.12 -4.46 -16.40
CA SER A 244 -9.48 -4.70 -17.69
C SER A 244 -8.88 -3.43 -18.31
N ASP A 245 -9.59 -2.30 -18.18
CA ASP A 245 -9.18 -1.01 -18.75
C ASP A 245 -8.02 -0.36 -17.98
N LEU A 246 -7.73 -0.86 -16.77
CA LEU A 246 -6.60 -0.37 -15.99
C LEU A 246 -5.27 -0.85 -16.55
N PHE A 247 -5.20 -2.08 -17.01
CA PHE A 247 -3.95 -2.69 -17.48
C PHE A 247 -3.57 -2.29 -18.89
N ASN A 248 -4.59 -1.91 -19.71
CA ASN A 248 -4.46 -1.40 -21.09
C ASN A 248 -3.42 -2.19 -21.92
N LYS A 249 -3.58 -3.53 -21.92
CA LYS A 249 -2.65 -4.49 -22.55
C LYS A 249 -2.82 -4.52 -24.10
N GLU A 250 -3.03 -3.36 -24.73
CA GLU A 250 -3.00 -3.24 -26.19
C GLU A 250 -1.54 -3.34 -26.68
N ARG A 251 -1.01 -4.57 -26.74
CA ARG A 251 0.32 -4.83 -27.26
C ARG A 251 0.26 -5.90 -28.33
N ASP A 252 0.08 -5.46 -29.56
CA ASP A 252 0.35 -6.25 -30.78
C ASP A 252 1.81 -6.06 -31.25
N ILE A 253 2.77 -6.03 -30.30
CA ILE A 253 4.17 -5.88 -30.67
C ILE A 253 4.77 -7.28 -30.72
N PRO A 254 5.39 -7.65 -31.87
CA PRO A 254 6.18 -8.86 -31.90
C PRO A 254 7.35 -8.73 -30.91
N LEU A 255 7.49 -9.71 -30.03
CA LEU A 255 8.59 -9.76 -29.07
C LEU A 255 9.93 -9.76 -29.81
N GLY A 256 10.82 -8.87 -29.39
CA GLY A 256 12.16 -8.77 -29.98
C GLY A 256 13.10 -9.88 -29.50
N SER A 257 14.39 -9.71 -29.79
CA SER A 257 15.45 -10.59 -29.31
C SER A 257 15.57 -10.57 -27.77
N PRO A 258 16.13 -11.64 -27.17
CA PRO A 258 16.45 -11.64 -25.74
C PRO A 258 17.40 -10.48 -25.39
N ARG A 259 17.02 -9.72 -24.36
CA ARG A 259 17.85 -8.63 -23.83
C ARG A 259 18.53 -8.99 -22.53
N LEU A 260 17.82 -9.74 -21.67
CA LEU A 260 18.37 -10.26 -20.42
C LEU A 260 18.26 -11.78 -20.44
N ASN A 261 19.38 -12.47 -20.30
CA ASN A 261 19.44 -13.88 -20.01
C ASN A 261 20.16 -14.08 -18.67
N VAL A 262 19.57 -14.83 -17.82
CA VAL A 262 20.11 -15.22 -16.51
C VAL A 262 20.26 -16.73 -16.50
N HIS A 263 21.46 -17.23 -16.24
CA HIS A 263 21.77 -18.66 -16.23
C HIS A 263 22.26 -19.09 -14.86
N HIS A 264 21.48 -19.92 -14.17
CA HIS A 264 21.82 -20.53 -12.88
C HIS A 264 22.33 -19.55 -11.81
N LEU A 265 21.81 -18.33 -11.80
CA LEU A 265 22.23 -17.27 -10.87
C LEU A 265 21.81 -17.62 -9.45
N THR A 266 22.77 -17.52 -8.49
CA THR A 266 22.56 -17.92 -7.11
C THR A 266 23.40 -17.10 -6.13
N ASP A 267 22.93 -16.93 -4.89
CA ASP A 267 23.73 -16.42 -3.76
C ASP A 267 24.22 -17.54 -2.84
N GLY A 268 23.90 -18.80 -3.17
CA GLY A 268 24.25 -19.99 -2.38
C GLY A 268 23.54 -20.08 -1.03
N LYS A 269 22.50 -19.26 -0.79
CA LYS A 269 21.76 -19.18 0.47
C LYS A 269 20.26 -19.17 0.24
N LYS A 270 19.71 -18.01 -0.12
CA LYS A 270 18.28 -17.76 -0.26
C LYS A 270 17.79 -17.99 -1.69
N VAL A 271 18.63 -17.69 -2.67
CA VAL A 271 18.34 -17.91 -4.08
C VAL A 271 19.10 -19.13 -4.58
N GLN A 272 18.39 -20.17 -4.95
CA GLN A 272 18.90 -21.37 -5.60
C GLN A 272 19.27 -21.03 -7.06
N PRO A 273 19.97 -21.91 -7.80
CA PRO A 273 20.29 -21.64 -9.20
C PRO A 273 19.04 -21.35 -10.04
N CYS A 274 18.83 -20.08 -10.38
CA CYS A 274 17.70 -19.60 -11.15
C CYS A 274 18.11 -19.22 -12.56
N SER A 275 17.28 -19.58 -13.54
CA SER A 275 17.44 -19.17 -14.94
C SER A 275 16.16 -18.51 -15.44
N LEU A 276 16.30 -17.34 -16.07
CA LEU A 276 15.18 -16.62 -16.68
C LEU A 276 15.66 -15.79 -17.88
N GLN A 277 14.73 -15.43 -18.73
CA GLN A 277 14.96 -14.62 -19.92
C GLN A 277 13.90 -13.51 -20.01
N VAL A 278 14.30 -12.30 -20.45
CA VAL A 278 13.39 -11.20 -20.78
C VAL A 278 13.74 -10.67 -22.15
N ARG A 279 12.77 -10.54 -23.04
CA ARG A 279 12.96 -10.07 -24.41
C ARG A 279 12.72 -8.57 -24.55
N SER A 280 13.22 -7.99 -25.62
CA SER A 280 12.91 -6.59 -25.96
C SER A 280 11.41 -6.41 -26.15
N GLY A 281 10.82 -5.41 -25.47
CA GLY A 281 9.41 -5.10 -25.53
C GLY A 281 8.52 -6.03 -24.69
N GLU A 282 9.10 -6.97 -23.95
CA GLU A 282 8.37 -7.92 -23.09
C GLU A 282 8.24 -7.40 -21.66
N ILE A 283 7.07 -7.63 -21.05
CA ILE A 283 6.89 -7.55 -19.61
C ILE A 283 6.79 -8.96 -19.04
N VAL A 284 7.81 -9.39 -18.34
CA VAL A 284 7.86 -10.69 -17.65
C VAL A 284 7.49 -10.49 -16.19
N GLY A 285 6.47 -11.19 -15.70
CA GLY A 285 6.10 -11.24 -14.30
C GLY A 285 6.99 -12.22 -13.52
N LEU A 286 7.42 -11.83 -12.33
CA LEU A 286 8.05 -12.72 -11.37
C LEU A 286 7.16 -12.84 -10.14
N ALA A 287 6.39 -13.91 -10.07
CA ALA A 287 5.40 -14.20 -9.03
C ALA A 287 5.94 -15.19 -7.98
N GLY A 288 5.21 -15.37 -6.88
CA GLY A 288 5.54 -16.29 -5.79
C GLY A 288 5.08 -15.77 -4.43
N LEU A 289 5.11 -16.59 -3.41
CA LEU A 289 4.75 -16.21 -2.05
C LEU A 289 5.75 -15.19 -1.45
N VAL A 290 5.31 -14.48 -0.41
CA VAL A 290 6.21 -13.58 0.35
C VAL A 290 7.38 -14.41 0.92
N GLY A 291 8.61 -13.96 0.65
CA GLY A 291 9.81 -14.67 1.05
C GLY A 291 10.31 -15.72 0.07
N ALA A 292 9.67 -15.93 -1.09
CA ALA A 292 10.09 -16.88 -2.12
C ALA A 292 11.44 -16.56 -2.80
N GLY A 293 12.04 -15.39 -2.54
CA GLY A 293 13.35 -15.02 -3.09
C GLY A 293 13.30 -14.07 -4.29
N ARG A 294 12.13 -13.55 -4.66
CA ARG A 294 11.94 -12.68 -5.85
C ARG A 294 12.80 -11.43 -5.83
N SER A 295 12.70 -10.62 -4.77
CA SER A 295 13.49 -9.39 -4.59
C SER A 295 14.99 -9.69 -4.50
N GLU A 296 15.35 -10.80 -3.85
CA GLU A 296 16.75 -11.23 -3.75
C GLU A 296 17.34 -11.59 -5.13
N LEU A 297 16.57 -12.29 -5.98
CA LEU A 297 16.99 -12.58 -7.36
C LEU A 297 17.17 -11.28 -8.17
N ALA A 298 16.23 -10.33 -8.06
CA ALA A 298 16.37 -9.02 -8.69
C ALA A 298 17.61 -8.25 -8.21
N GLN A 299 17.89 -8.29 -6.91
CA GLN A 299 19.10 -7.68 -6.33
C GLN A 299 20.39 -8.34 -6.81
N LEU A 300 20.39 -9.66 -7.05
CA LEU A 300 21.52 -10.38 -7.65
C LEU A 300 21.76 -9.91 -9.10
N ILE A 301 20.71 -9.82 -9.91
CA ILE A 301 20.78 -9.34 -11.30
C ILE A 301 21.31 -7.90 -11.34
N PHE A 302 20.88 -7.05 -10.40
CA PHE A 302 21.30 -5.64 -10.33
C PHE A 302 22.66 -5.44 -9.64
N GLY A 303 23.27 -6.49 -9.08
CA GLY A 303 24.54 -6.38 -8.36
C GLY A 303 24.46 -5.68 -7.00
N ALA A 304 23.26 -5.48 -6.45
CA ALA A 304 23.04 -5.00 -5.09
C ALA A 304 23.32 -6.11 -4.06
N ARG A 305 23.28 -7.38 -4.51
CA ARG A 305 23.67 -8.58 -3.78
C ARG A 305 24.77 -9.30 -4.57
N LYS A 306 25.70 -9.92 -3.85
CA LYS A 306 26.80 -10.68 -4.49
C LYS A 306 26.30 -12.07 -4.90
N ALA A 307 26.39 -12.37 -6.20
CA ALA A 307 26.20 -13.72 -6.71
C ALA A 307 27.41 -14.61 -6.34
N THR A 308 27.15 -15.88 -6.07
CA THR A 308 28.18 -16.90 -5.81
C THR A 308 28.34 -17.86 -7.00
N GLY A 309 27.39 -17.84 -7.94
CA GLY A 309 27.43 -18.65 -9.16
C GLY A 309 26.41 -18.15 -10.19
N GLY A 310 26.54 -18.65 -11.40
CA GLY A 310 25.72 -18.30 -12.54
C GLY A 310 26.33 -17.24 -13.45
N MET A 311 25.59 -16.87 -14.50
CA MET A 311 26.02 -15.92 -15.53
C MET A 311 24.85 -15.03 -15.92
N ILE A 312 25.15 -13.79 -16.28
CA ILE A 312 24.19 -12.82 -16.83
C ILE A 312 24.66 -12.42 -18.21
N GLU A 313 23.75 -12.41 -19.18
CA GLU A 313 23.98 -11.85 -20.51
C GLU A 313 23.02 -10.68 -20.75
N VAL A 314 23.55 -9.63 -21.36
CA VAL A 314 22.80 -8.47 -21.83
C VAL A 314 22.96 -8.35 -23.34
N ASP A 315 21.84 -8.36 -24.08
CA ASP A 315 21.81 -8.38 -25.56
C ASP A 315 22.68 -9.50 -26.18
N GLY A 316 22.74 -10.67 -25.51
CA GLY A 316 23.51 -11.84 -25.94
C GLY A 316 24.99 -11.83 -25.56
N GLU A 317 25.49 -10.78 -24.93
CA GLU A 317 26.89 -10.67 -24.47
C GLU A 317 26.98 -10.95 -22.97
N PRO A 318 27.90 -11.84 -22.53
CA PRO A 318 28.15 -12.08 -21.11
C PRO A 318 28.64 -10.82 -20.41
N VAL A 319 28.03 -10.48 -19.26
CA VAL A 319 28.41 -9.32 -18.46
C VAL A 319 28.69 -9.70 -17.01
N VAL A 320 29.65 -9.02 -16.40
CA VAL A 320 29.98 -9.20 -14.99
C VAL A 320 29.35 -8.07 -14.17
N ILE A 321 28.29 -8.40 -13.43
CA ILE A 321 27.57 -7.44 -12.58
C ILE A 321 27.99 -7.65 -11.12
N HIS A 322 28.93 -6.86 -10.63
CA HIS A 322 29.45 -6.93 -9.25
C HIS A 322 29.01 -5.73 -8.39
N SER A 323 28.30 -4.78 -8.97
CA SER A 323 27.78 -3.59 -8.27
C SER A 323 26.59 -2.99 -9.03
N PRO A 324 25.73 -2.18 -8.38
CA PRO A 324 24.68 -1.41 -9.04
C PRO A 324 25.20 -0.51 -10.18
N ARG A 325 26.40 0.05 -10.02
CA ARG A 325 27.03 0.87 -11.06
C ARG A 325 27.29 0.05 -12.33
N ALA A 326 27.86 -1.14 -12.19
CA ALA A 326 28.08 -2.05 -13.32
C ALA A 326 26.76 -2.43 -14.02
N ALA A 327 25.67 -2.62 -13.28
CA ALA A 327 24.35 -2.87 -13.84
C ALA A 327 23.86 -1.67 -14.67
N ILE A 328 23.97 -0.45 -14.13
CA ILE A 328 23.57 0.79 -14.81
C ILE A 328 24.39 0.99 -16.10
N GLU A 329 25.71 0.79 -16.06
CA GLU A 329 26.59 0.87 -17.23
C GLU A 329 26.19 -0.14 -18.32
N ASN A 330 25.64 -1.29 -17.94
CA ASN A 330 25.07 -2.28 -18.85
C ASN A 330 23.60 -2.04 -19.22
N GLY A 331 23.03 -0.87 -18.87
CA GLY A 331 21.69 -0.46 -19.24
C GLY A 331 20.57 -1.14 -18.43
N ILE A 332 20.88 -1.62 -17.23
CA ILE A 332 19.90 -2.21 -16.30
C ILE A 332 19.48 -1.16 -15.28
N GLY A 333 18.18 -0.89 -15.16
CA GLY A 333 17.57 -0.09 -14.10
C GLY A 333 16.86 -0.97 -13.08
N PHE A 334 16.80 -0.53 -11.79
CA PHE A 334 16.13 -1.27 -10.73
C PHE A 334 15.33 -0.36 -9.81
N LEU A 335 14.01 -0.49 -9.85
CA LEU A 335 13.09 0.13 -8.89
C LEU A 335 12.94 -0.81 -7.70
N THR A 336 13.26 -0.31 -6.50
CA THR A 336 13.26 -1.08 -5.25
C THR A 336 11.88 -1.12 -4.59
N GLU A 337 11.60 -2.17 -3.83
CA GLU A 337 10.34 -2.40 -3.10
C GLU A 337 10.00 -1.25 -2.14
N ASN A 338 10.98 -0.78 -1.34
CA ASN A 338 10.76 0.29 -0.36
C ASN A 338 11.24 1.64 -0.90
N ARG A 339 10.31 2.41 -1.48
CA ARG A 339 10.62 3.72 -2.07
C ARG A 339 11.17 4.74 -1.08
N LYS A 340 10.78 4.68 0.21
CA LYS A 340 11.19 5.67 1.22
C LYS A 340 12.57 5.40 1.81
N GLU A 341 12.92 4.14 2.01
CA GLU A 341 14.18 3.76 2.65
C GLU A 341 15.30 3.44 1.66
N GLN A 342 14.94 2.92 0.47
CA GLN A 342 15.88 2.42 -0.53
C GLN A 342 15.79 3.17 -1.85
N GLY A 343 14.71 3.88 -2.11
CA GLY A 343 14.42 4.50 -3.41
C GLY A 343 14.72 5.99 -3.46
N LEU A 344 14.03 6.80 -2.68
CA LEU A 344 14.08 8.26 -2.77
C LEU A 344 14.86 8.88 -1.63
N PHE A 345 15.57 9.96 -1.94
CA PHE A 345 16.09 10.89 -0.94
C PHE A 345 15.01 11.94 -0.66
N LEU A 346 14.22 11.72 0.39
CA LEU A 346 13.01 12.48 0.69
C LEU A 346 13.27 13.97 0.97
N GLU A 347 14.44 14.30 1.51
CA GLU A 347 14.86 15.67 1.81
C GLU A 347 15.39 16.42 0.58
N LEU A 348 15.75 15.71 -0.49
CA LEU A 348 16.23 16.29 -1.74
C LEU A 348 15.07 16.69 -2.66
N ALA A 349 15.36 17.61 -3.58
CA ALA A 349 14.40 18.05 -4.58
C ALA A 349 14.02 16.92 -5.56
N ALA A 350 12.86 17.05 -6.20
CA ALA A 350 12.43 16.14 -7.26
C ALA A 350 13.49 16.07 -8.39
N GLN A 351 14.01 17.21 -8.83
CA GLN A 351 15.09 17.29 -9.83
C GLN A 351 16.31 16.46 -9.42
N GLU A 352 16.79 16.61 -8.20
CA GLU A 352 17.96 15.89 -7.70
C GLU A 352 17.70 14.37 -7.67
N ASN A 353 16.51 13.97 -7.25
CA ASN A 353 16.08 12.56 -7.26
C ASN A 353 16.02 11.98 -8.67
N ILE A 354 15.59 12.74 -9.68
CA ILE A 354 15.53 12.30 -11.08
C ILE A 354 16.95 12.15 -11.65
N THR A 355 17.81 13.16 -11.44
CA THR A 355 19.07 13.27 -12.16
C THR A 355 20.25 12.59 -11.49
N MET A 356 20.11 12.12 -10.24
CA MET A 356 21.25 11.53 -9.50
C MET A 356 21.90 10.34 -10.21
N ALA A 357 21.13 9.55 -10.93
CA ALA A 357 21.67 8.39 -11.64
C ALA A 357 22.32 8.75 -13.01
N THR A 358 22.20 10.02 -13.43
CA THR A 358 22.79 10.54 -14.69
C THR A 358 23.92 11.52 -14.44
N LEU A 359 24.29 11.79 -13.17
CA LEU A 359 25.25 12.85 -12.80
C LEU A 359 26.59 12.71 -13.52
N GLU A 360 27.16 11.51 -13.56
CA GLU A 360 28.45 11.28 -14.23
C GLU A 360 28.37 11.49 -15.74
N ARG A 361 27.30 11.00 -16.38
CA ARG A 361 27.05 11.16 -17.82
C ARG A 361 26.87 12.63 -18.21
N ASP A 362 26.24 13.42 -17.34
CA ASP A 362 25.79 14.77 -17.65
C ASP A 362 26.71 15.85 -17.07
N ALA A 363 27.73 15.47 -16.30
CA ALA A 363 28.79 16.37 -15.84
C ALA A 363 29.78 16.72 -16.95
N THR A 364 30.26 17.96 -16.92
CA THR A 364 31.35 18.42 -17.82
C THR A 364 32.53 18.84 -16.95
N PHE A 365 33.69 18.21 -17.14
CA PHE A 365 34.89 18.44 -16.29
C PHE A 365 34.64 18.34 -14.79
N GLY A 366 33.78 17.38 -14.37
CA GLY A 366 33.40 17.20 -12.97
C GLY A 366 32.38 18.21 -12.42
N MET A 367 31.96 19.17 -13.23
CA MET A 367 30.91 20.15 -12.84
C MET A 367 29.56 19.75 -13.37
N LEU A 368 28.55 19.86 -12.51
CA LEU A 368 27.15 19.55 -12.87
C LEU A 368 26.58 20.63 -13.81
N ASN A 369 26.04 20.20 -14.93
CA ASN A 369 25.31 21.08 -15.85
C ASN A 369 23.87 21.28 -15.36
N ARG A 370 23.65 22.35 -14.58
CA ARG A 370 22.34 22.67 -14.00
C ARG A 370 21.24 22.84 -15.03
N LYS A 371 21.54 23.42 -16.19
CA LYS A 371 20.55 23.61 -17.27
C LYS A 371 20.13 22.28 -17.87
N LYS A 372 21.10 21.37 -18.09
CA LYS A 372 20.81 20.02 -18.58
C LYS A 372 20.01 19.21 -17.55
N ALA A 373 20.38 19.30 -16.27
CA ALA A 373 19.63 18.66 -15.19
C ALA A 373 18.18 19.16 -15.10
N GLN A 374 17.96 20.47 -15.29
CA GLN A 374 16.62 21.07 -15.34
C GLN A 374 15.83 20.52 -16.53
N SER A 375 16.39 20.49 -17.74
CA SER A 375 15.71 19.97 -18.94
C SER A 375 15.31 18.49 -18.75
N ILE A 376 16.22 17.65 -18.28
CA ILE A 376 15.95 16.22 -18.02
C ILE A 376 14.82 16.05 -17.02
N SER A 377 14.84 16.83 -15.95
CA SER A 377 13.78 16.72 -14.92
C SER A 377 12.42 17.21 -15.43
N ASP A 378 12.38 18.32 -16.18
CA ASP A 378 11.13 18.85 -16.73
C ASP A 378 10.54 17.89 -17.78
N GLU A 379 11.36 17.29 -18.63
CA GLU A 379 10.96 16.25 -19.58
C GLU A 379 10.38 15.01 -18.88
N ALA A 380 11.07 14.54 -17.83
CA ALA A 380 10.62 13.36 -17.07
C ALA A 380 9.34 13.64 -16.30
N ILE A 381 9.20 14.83 -15.69
CA ILE A 381 7.98 15.28 -15.01
C ILE A 381 6.80 15.32 -15.97
N ALA A 382 7.01 15.89 -17.17
CA ALA A 382 5.97 15.96 -18.20
C ALA A 382 5.59 14.56 -18.74
N LEU A 383 6.60 13.73 -19.08
CA LEU A 383 6.40 12.39 -19.63
C LEU A 383 5.59 11.49 -18.70
N LEU A 384 5.88 11.54 -17.40
CA LEU A 384 5.26 10.69 -16.39
C LEU A 384 4.06 11.37 -15.68
N ASN A 385 3.68 12.56 -16.14
CA ASN A 385 2.60 13.35 -15.56
C ASN A 385 2.73 13.45 -14.01
N ILE A 386 3.93 13.84 -13.54
CA ILE A 386 4.19 14.02 -12.11
C ILE A 386 3.59 15.35 -11.67
N ARG A 387 2.67 15.31 -10.72
CA ARG A 387 2.00 16.52 -10.21
C ARG A 387 2.87 17.22 -9.18
N VAL A 388 3.68 18.15 -9.65
CA VAL A 388 4.55 19.01 -8.83
C VAL A 388 4.39 20.47 -9.27
N PRO A 389 4.42 21.45 -8.34
CA PRO A 389 4.38 22.86 -8.72
C PRO A 389 5.65 23.31 -9.46
N HIS A 390 6.80 22.73 -9.12
CA HIS A 390 8.09 22.95 -9.78
C HIS A 390 9.07 21.83 -9.39
N SER A 391 10.13 21.59 -10.17
CA SER A 391 11.08 20.51 -9.98
C SER A 391 11.94 20.59 -8.69
N GLN A 392 11.97 21.78 -8.05
CA GLN A 392 12.70 22.01 -6.78
C GLN A 392 11.92 21.63 -5.52
N VAL A 393 10.68 21.12 -5.64
CA VAL A 393 9.91 20.63 -4.48
C VAL A 393 10.59 19.40 -3.88
N ARG A 394 10.66 19.34 -2.54
CA ARG A 394 11.18 18.17 -1.82
C ARG A 394 10.34 16.93 -2.10
N ALA A 395 11.00 15.81 -2.36
CA ALA A 395 10.34 14.54 -2.66
C ALA A 395 9.43 14.05 -1.52
N GLY A 396 9.81 14.32 -0.26
CA GLY A 396 9.04 13.93 0.92
C GLY A 396 7.64 14.54 1.01
N GLY A 397 7.42 15.74 0.41
CA GLY A 397 6.12 16.41 0.39
C GLY A 397 5.14 15.90 -0.69
N LEU A 398 5.57 14.97 -1.54
CA LEU A 398 4.75 14.45 -2.63
C LEU A 398 3.83 13.31 -2.16
N SER A 399 2.67 13.16 -2.82
CA SER A 399 1.81 11.98 -2.62
C SER A 399 2.53 10.68 -3.01
N GLY A 400 2.10 9.54 -2.45
CA GLY A 400 2.70 8.24 -2.73
C GLY A 400 2.80 7.90 -4.21
N GLY A 401 1.76 8.19 -5.00
CA GLY A 401 1.76 7.99 -6.45
C GLY A 401 2.78 8.88 -7.18
N ASN A 402 2.92 10.15 -6.77
CA ASN A 402 3.92 11.04 -7.35
C ASN A 402 5.35 10.66 -6.93
N GLN A 403 5.57 10.21 -5.70
CA GLN A 403 6.84 9.66 -5.26
C GLN A 403 7.24 8.42 -6.08
N GLN A 404 6.29 7.53 -6.37
CA GLN A 404 6.54 6.34 -7.18
C GLN A 404 6.91 6.72 -8.62
N LYS A 405 6.17 7.64 -9.22
CA LYS A 405 6.49 8.17 -10.55
C LYS A 405 7.84 8.88 -10.58
N LEU A 406 8.18 9.59 -9.50
CA LEU A 406 9.49 10.23 -9.35
C LEU A 406 10.62 9.19 -9.31
N LEU A 407 10.42 8.06 -8.65
CA LEU A 407 11.40 6.97 -8.62
C LEU A 407 11.55 6.30 -9.99
N ILE A 408 10.44 6.07 -10.71
CA ILE A 408 10.47 5.55 -12.09
C ILE A 408 11.18 6.54 -13.02
N SER A 409 10.96 7.85 -12.85
CA SER A 409 11.57 8.88 -13.70
C SER A 409 13.10 8.92 -13.64
N ARG A 410 13.69 8.58 -12.48
CA ARG A 410 15.14 8.40 -12.34
C ARG A 410 15.69 7.38 -13.34
N TRP A 411 15.00 6.26 -13.47
CA TRP A 411 15.40 5.18 -14.38
C TRP A 411 15.12 5.55 -15.83
N VAL A 412 13.98 6.18 -16.11
CA VAL A 412 13.66 6.69 -17.45
C VAL A 412 14.71 7.69 -17.93
N ALA A 413 15.24 8.56 -17.05
CA ALA A 413 16.28 9.54 -17.39
C ALA A 413 17.60 8.89 -17.82
N ILE A 414 17.90 7.67 -17.37
CA ILE A 414 19.07 6.89 -17.82
C ILE A 414 18.85 6.33 -19.22
N GLY A 415 17.63 6.04 -19.63
CA GLY A 415 17.31 5.34 -20.87
C GLY A 415 17.66 3.84 -20.80
N PRO A 416 17.08 3.08 -19.84
CA PRO A 416 17.46 1.69 -19.60
C PRO A 416 17.01 0.79 -20.77
N ARG A 417 17.82 -0.23 -21.07
CA ARG A 417 17.44 -1.31 -21.99
C ARG A 417 16.62 -2.39 -21.27
N ILE A 418 16.93 -2.59 -19.99
CA ILE A 418 16.30 -3.54 -19.09
C ILE A 418 15.84 -2.79 -17.85
N LEU A 419 14.60 -2.98 -17.43
CA LEU A 419 14.06 -2.36 -16.23
C LEU A 419 13.46 -3.42 -15.30
N ILE A 420 14.02 -3.55 -14.12
CA ILE A 420 13.51 -4.40 -13.06
C ILE A 420 12.65 -3.53 -12.16
N LEU A 421 11.41 -3.94 -11.92
CA LEU A 421 10.43 -3.22 -11.10
C LEU A 421 9.98 -4.11 -9.94
N ASP A 422 10.45 -3.81 -8.73
CA ASP A 422 10.07 -4.56 -7.52
C ASP A 422 8.93 -3.82 -6.81
N GLU A 423 7.73 -4.44 -6.82
CA GLU A 423 6.49 -3.90 -6.27
C GLU A 423 6.18 -2.47 -6.78
N PRO A 424 6.07 -2.26 -8.10
CA PRO A 424 5.99 -0.91 -8.70
C PRO A 424 4.79 -0.09 -8.25
N THR A 425 3.74 -0.72 -7.75
CA THR A 425 2.48 -0.08 -7.36
C THR A 425 2.21 -0.14 -5.86
N ARG A 426 3.17 -0.63 -5.06
CA ARG A 426 2.99 -0.80 -3.62
C ARG A 426 2.74 0.54 -2.92
N GLY A 427 1.63 0.61 -2.17
CA GLY A 427 1.24 1.80 -1.40
C GLY A 427 0.89 3.01 -2.26
N VAL A 428 0.38 2.77 -3.47
CA VAL A 428 -0.23 3.77 -4.35
C VAL A 428 -1.72 3.50 -4.51
N ASP A 429 -2.49 4.54 -4.72
CA ASP A 429 -3.92 4.41 -5.01
C ASP A 429 -4.17 3.83 -6.41
N VAL A 430 -5.40 3.35 -6.64
CA VAL A 430 -5.75 2.63 -7.88
C VAL A 430 -5.61 3.52 -9.13
N GLY A 431 -5.90 4.82 -9.01
CA GLY A 431 -5.72 5.76 -10.12
C GLY A 431 -4.25 5.92 -10.50
N ALA A 432 -3.37 6.07 -9.51
CA ALA A 432 -1.93 6.14 -9.75
C ALA A 432 -1.35 4.80 -10.27
N LYS A 433 -1.90 3.64 -9.85
CA LYS A 433 -1.53 2.33 -10.42
C LYS A 433 -1.74 2.30 -11.93
N SER A 434 -2.92 2.75 -12.40
CA SER A 434 -3.22 2.76 -13.84
C SER A 434 -2.26 3.65 -14.65
N GLU A 435 -1.80 4.76 -14.07
CA GLU A 435 -0.78 5.60 -14.71
C GLU A 435 0.58 4.89 -14.79
N ILE A 436 0.96 4.16 -13.73
CA ILE A 436 2.20 3.36 -13.72
C ILE A 436 2.14 2.24 -14.77
N TYR A 437 1.02 1.52 -14.88
CA TYR A 437 0.85 0.49 -15.92
C TYR A 437 0.96 1.08 -17.33
N ARG A 438 0.37 2.25 -17.56
CA ARG A 438 0.52 2.95 -18.84
C ARG A 438 1.98 3.30 -19.14
N ILE A 439 2.73 3.76 -18.14
CA ILE A 439 4.17 4.05 -18.28
C ILE A 439 4.94 2.77 -18.63
N MET A 440 4.69 1.66 -17.94
CA MET A 440 5.32 0.36 -18.23
C MET A 440 5.02 -0.10 -19.66
N ASN A 441 3.75 -0.03 -20.08
CA ASN A 441 3.37 -0.36 -21.46
C ASN A 441 4.10 0.54 -22.46
N GLN A 442 4.16 1.86 -22.24
CA GLN A 442 4.89 2.78 -23.13
C GLN A 442 6.39 2.48 -23.21
N MET A 443 7.02 2.07 -22.10
CA MET A 443 8.42 1.66 -22.10
C MET A 443 8.63 0.35 -22.84
N ALA A 444 7.78 -0.64 -22.65
CA ALA A 444 7.80 -1.90 -23.42
C ALA A 444 7.62 -1.63 -24.92
N HIS A 445 6.69 -0.74 -25.30
CA HIS A 445 6.53 -0.31 -26.71
C HIS A 445 7.81 0.30 -27.33
N LYS A 446 8.63 0.96 -26.49
CA LYS A 446 9.94 1.49 -26.93
C LYS A 446 11.04 0.43 -26.93
N GLY A 447 10.71 -0.84 -26.70
CA GLY A 447 11.66 -1.95 -26.71
C GLY A 447 12.39 -2.18 -25.41
N VAL A 448 11.99 -1.56 -24.28
CA VAL A 448 12.55 -1.87 -22.97
C VAL A 448 12.08 -3.25 -22.53
N ALA A 449 13.01 -4.10 -22.09
CA ALA A 449 12.72 -5.39 -21.45
C ALA A 449 12.36 -5.15 -19.98
N ILE A 450 11.19 -5.57 -19.53
CA ILE A 450 10.71 -5.31 -18.17
C ILE A 450 10.58 -6.61 -17.38
N LEU A 451 11.24 -6.70 -16.23
CA LEU A 451 11.00 -7.73 -15.22
C LEU A 451 10.22 -7.12 -14.08
N MET A 452 8.94 -7.51 -13.94
CA MET A 452 8.02 -6.98 -12.94
C MET A 452 7.81 -8.00 -11.81
N ILE A 453 8.15 -7.61 -10.59
CA ILE A 453 7.84 -8.35 -9.37
C ILE A 453 6.62 -7.73 -8.75
N SER A 454 5.58 -8.52 -8.47
CA SER A 454 4.41 -8.07 -7.73
C SER A 454 3.84 -9.17 -6.84
N SER A 455 3.38 -8.75 -5.66
CA SER A 455 2.59 -9.59 -4.74
C SER A 455 1.10 -9.58 -5.07
N GLU A 456 0.65 -8.66 -5.93
CA GLU A 456 -0.73 -8.56 -6.36
C GLU A 456 -0.96 -9.42 -7.61
N LEU A 457 -1.56 -10.60 -7.45
CA LEU A 457 -1.81 -11.52 -8.56
C LEU A 457 -2.60 -10.90 -9.74
N PRO A 458 -3.63 -10.06 -9.50
CA PRO A 458 -4.31 -9.36 -10.60
C PRO A 458 -3.36 -8.48 -11.44
N GLU A 459 -2.36 -7.87 -10.83
CA GLU A 459 -1.36 -7.07 -11.52
C GLU A 459 -0.45 -7.96 -12.38
N VAL A 460 0.02 -9.08 -11.81
CA VAL A 460 0.84 -10.04 -12.56
C VAL A 460 0.08 -10.57 -13.77
N VAL A 461 -1.16 -11.02 -13.59
CA VAL A 461 -2.00 -11.56 -14.66
C VAL A 461 -2.33 -10.48 -15.72
N GLY A 462 -2.63 -9.25 -15.26
CA GLY A 462 -3.05 -8.17 -16.16
C GLY A 462 -1.92 -7.55 -16.98
N MET A 463 -0.71 -7.51 -16.45
CA MET A 463 0.41 -6.81 -17.06
C MET A 463 1.41 -7.70 -17.78
N SER A 464 1.57 -8.97 -17.37
CA SER A 464 2.65 -9.82 -17.85
C SER A 464 2.30 -10.48 -19.19
N ASP A 465 3.30 -10.61 -20.06
CA ASP A 465 3.23 -11.41 -21.29
C ASP A 465 3.58 -12.88 -21.00
N ARG A 466 4.43 -13.07 -19.96
CA ARG A 466 4.92 -14.34 -19.47
C ARG A 466 5.21 -14.23 -17.98
N VAL A 467 5.07 -15.30 -17.22
CA VAL A 467 5.26 -15.29 -15.77
C VAL A 467 6.18 -16.43 -15.34
N TYR A 468 7.25 -16.10 -14.64
CA TYR A 468 8.00 -17.05 -13.84
C TYR A 468 7.45 -17.07 -12.42
N VAL A 469 7.29 -18.26 -11.85
CA VAL A 469 6.81 -18.42 -10.47
C VAL A 469 7.94 -18.96 -9.60
N MET A 470 8.27 -18.23 -8.54
CA MET A 470 9.27 -18.64 -7.57
C MET A 470 8.66 -19.32 -6.36
N GLN A 471 9.31 -20.40 -5.92
CA GLN A 471 9.03 -21.13 -4.70
C GLN A 471 10.35 -21.44 -3.98
N GLU A 472 10.46 -21.09 -2.70
CA GLU A 472 11.61 -21.41 -1.84
C GLU A 472 12.99 -21.14 -2.48
N GLY A 473 13.11 -20.00 -3.14
CA GLY A 473 14.35 -19.57 -3.78
C GLY A 473 14.61 -20.11 -5.17
N SER A 474 13.75 -20.98 -5.71
CA SER A 474 13.86 -21.61 -7.04
C SER A 474 12.75 -21.14 -7.95
N ILE A 475 12.95 -21.21 -9.28
CA ILE A 475 11.87 -21.05 -10.27
C ILE A 475 11.14 -22.41 -10.34
N ALA A 476 9.87 -22.41 -9.87
CA ALA A 476 9.01 -23.59 -9.87
C ALA A 476 8.36 -23.85 -11.23
N GLY A 477 8.18 -22.81 -12.05
CA GLY A 477 7.59 -22.97 -13.38
C GLY A 477 7.49 -21.65 -14.13
N GLU A 478 7.08 -21.78 -15.40
CA GLU A 478 6.86 -20.67 -16.33
C GLU A 478 5.47 -20.80 -16.95
N LEU A 479 4.72 -19.68 -17.01
CA LEU A 479 3.36 -19.62 -17.53
C LEU A 479 3.29 -18.69 -18.74
N HIS A 480 2.50 -19.08 -19.75
CA HIS A 480 2.34 -18.36 -21.01
C HIS A 480 0.86 -18.15 -21.38
N GLY A 481 0.55 -17.05 -22.02
CA GLY A 481 -0.75 -16.81 -22.66
C GLY A 481 -1.94 -17.08 -21.73
N ARG A 482 -2.78 -18.06 -22.09
CA ARG A 482 -3.99 -18.41 -21.32
C ARG A 482 -3.72 -19.11 -19.99
N ASP A 483 -2.52 -19.67 -19.80
CA ASP A 483 -2.14 -20.34 -18.58
C ASP A 483 -1.79 -19.35 -17.47
N ILE A 484 -1.62 -18.06 -17.81
CA ILE A 484 -1.41 -16.99 -16.83
C ILE A 484 -2.74 -16.72 -16.10
N SER A 485 -2.97 -17.42 -15.01
CA SER A 485 -4.12 -17.26 -14.12
C SER A 485 -3.67 -17.21 -12.67
N GLN A 486 -4.49 -16.62 -11.80
CA GLN A 486 -4.18 -16.57 -10.36
C GLN A 486 -4.05 -17.98 -9.77
N GLU A 487 -4.89 -18.93 -10.22
CA GLU A 487 -4.91 -20.31 -9.78
C GLU A 487 -3.61 -21.02 -10.13
N ASN A 488 -3.19 -20.96 -11.40
CA ASN A 488 -1.96 -21.60 -11.87
C ASN A 488 -0.71 -21.00 -11.20
N ILE A 489 -0.69 -19.68 -11.01
CA ILE A 489 0.40 -19.01 -10.26
C ILE A 489 0.46 -19.52 -8.82
N MET A 490 -0.69 -19.62 -8.14
CA MET A 490 -0.73 -20.09 -6.76
C MET A 490 -0.38 -21.57 -6.64
N THR A 491 -0.84 -22.41 -7.56
CA THR A 491 -0.48 -23.83 -7.63
C THR A 491 1.05 -24.01 -7.70
N LEU A 492 1.73 -23.30 -8.59
CA LEU A 492 3.20 -23.35 -8.69
C LEU A 492 3.88 -22.74 -7.46
N ALA A 493 3.34 -21.65 -6.91
CA ALA A 493 3.93 -20.95 -5.76
C ALA A 493 3.83 -21.74 -4.45
N THR A 494 2.82 -22.62 -4.32
CA THR A 494 2.60 -23.45 -3.12
C THR A 494 3.16 -24.86 -3.28
N GLY A 495 3.50 -25.30 -4.49
CA GLY A 495 3.98 -26.66 -4.77
C GLY A 495 2.91 -27.74 -4.62
N VAL A 496 1.64 -27.35 -4.54
CA VAL A 496 0.51 -28.29 -4.50
C VAL A 496 0.28 -28.77 -5.92
N ASN A 497 0.89 -29.87 -6.33
CA ASN A 497 0.49 -30.57 -7.53
C ASN A 497 -0.88 -31.21 -7.29
N ASP A 498 -1.89 -30.87 -8.07
CA ASP A 498 -3.14 -31.61 -8.17
C ASP A 498 -2.85 -33.03 -8.77
N SER A 499 -2.38 -33.93 -7.90
CA SER A 499 -2.25 -35.37 -8.21
C SER A 499 -3.59 -36.10 -8.17
N HIS A 500 -4.72 -35.43 -8.46
CA HIS A 500 -6.07 -36.00 -8.44
C HIS A 500 -6.82 -35.87 -9.79
N HIS A 501 -6.13 -35.90 -10.94
CA HIS A 501 -6.82 -36.12 -12.21
C HIS A 501 -6.09 -37.11 -13.12
N GLN A 502 -5.78 -38.31 -12.58
CA GLN A 502 -5.57 -39.52 -13.40
C GLN A 502 -5.89 -40.77 -12.56
N ALA A 503 -7.16 -41.05 -12.40
CA ALA A 503 -7.68 -42.41 -12.15
C ALA A 503 -9.21 -42.40 -12.30
N VAL A 504 -9.71 -42.57 -13.49
CA VAL A 504 -10.77 -43.50 -13.90
C VAL A 504 -10.78 -43.53 -15.43
#